data_29b1d4f385ed876003623be43a1ef4bc
#
_entry.id   29b1d4f385ed876003623be43a1ef4bc
#
_cell.length_a   1.000
_cell.length_b   1.000
_cell.length_c   1.000
_cell.angle_alpha   90.00
_cell.angle_beta   90.00
_cell.angle_gamma   90.00
#
_symmetry.space_group_name_H-M   'P 1'
#
loop_
_entity.id
_entity.type
_entity.pdbx_description
1 polymer ?
#
loop_
_entity_poly.entity_id
_entity_poly.type
_entity_poly.pdbx_seq_one_letter_code
_entity_poly.pdbx_strand_id
1 'polypeptide(L)'
;LCRNYDQRVEAIHPERRYFFQSPSVRGDGMYSMEWIIPTFRKFLQTAGISGYGEIRPRLYDLRHTFATHRLYQWVKEGKDINACLAYLSEYMGHSNLESTAYYIHLLPTLYTDLPELHLDSSFEMEADLCD
;
A
#
# COMPACT_ATOMS: atom_id res chain seq x y z
N LEU A 1 -2.52 -4.54 -16.48
CA LEU A 1 -3.07 -5.67 -15.71
C LEU A 1 -4.51 -5.37 -15.27
N CYS A 2 -4.76 -4.33 -14.45
CA CYS A 2 -6.10 -4.04 -13.91
C CYS A 2 -7.16 -3.79 -14.99
N ARG A 3 -6.83 -3.03 -16.06
CA ARG A 3 -7.78 -2.81 -17.17
C ARG A 3 -8.17 -4.11 -17.88
N ASN A 4 -7.21 -5.00 -18.14
CA ASN A 4 -7.49 -6.28 -18.78
C ASN A 4 -8.34 -7.18 -17.87
N TYR A 5 -8.08 -7.15 -16.57
CA TYR A 5 -8.91 -7.85 -15.59
C TYR A 5 -10.34 -7.30 -15.61
N ASP A 6 -10.46 -5.99 -15.52
CA ASP A 6 -11.73 -5.27 -15.51
C ASP A 6 -12.62 -5.64 -16.70
N GLN A 7 -12.08 -5.51 -17.92
CA GLN A 7 -12.80 -5.88 -19.16
C GLN A 7 -13.27 -7.34 -19.19
N ARG A 8 -12.42 -8.26 -18.72
CA ARG A 8 -12.76 -9.70 -18.70
C ARG A 8 -13.83 -10.02 -17.67
N VAL A 9 -13.74 -9.42 -16.49
CA VAL A 9 -14.70 -9.67 -15.41
C VAL A 9 -16.02 -8.97 -15.68
N GLU A 10 -16.01 -7.76 -16.27
CA GLU A 10 -17.21 -7.06 -16.70
C GLU A 10 -18.05 -7.88 -17.69
N ALA A 11 -17.40 -8.57 -18.60
CA ALA A 11 -18.07 -9.44 -19.57
C ALA A 11 -18.78 -10.65 -18.91
N ILE A 12 -18.29 -11.09 -17.73
CA ILE A 12 -18.83 -12.27 -17.02
C ILE A 12 -19.81 -11.85 -15.91
N HIS A 13 -19.52 -10.74 -15.23
CA HIS A 13 -20.26 -10.22 -14.09
C HIS A 13 -20.52 -8.72 -14.24
N PRO A 14 -21.43 -8.30 -15.16
CA PRO A 14 -21.70 -6.88 -15.40
C PRO A 14 -22.32 -6.18 -14.18
N GLU A 15 -23.04 -6.92 -13.34
CA GLU A 15 -23.68 -6.41 -12.13
C GLU A 15 -22.78 -6.48 -10.87
N ARG A 16 -21.47 -6.66 -11.05
CA ARG A 16 -20.56 -6.76 -9.91
C ARG A 16 -20.54 -5.47 -9.09
N ARG A 17 -20.53 -5.65 -7.78
CA ARG A 17 -20.46 -4.55 -6.82
C ARG A 17 -19.01 -4.15 -6.51
N TYR A 18 -18.08 -5.09 -6.61
CA TYR A 18 -16.67 -4.91 -6.26
C TYR A 18 -15.79 -5.12 -7.47
N PHE A 19 -14.67 -4.37 -7.53
CA PHE A 19 -13.67 -4.56 -8.58
C PHE A 19 -13.16 -6.01 -8.59
N PHE A 20 -12.82 -6.54 -7.42
CA PHE A 20 -12.50 -7.94 -7.22
C PHE A 20 -13.70 -8.67 -6.61
N GLN A 21 -14.58 -9.12 -7.47
CA GLN A 21 -15.77 -9.86 -7.07
C GLN A 21 -15.42 -11.30 -6.69
N SER A 22 -15.82 -11.73 -5.48
CA SER A 22 -15.72 -13.12 -5.07
C SER A 22 -16.70 -14.00 -5.87
N PRO A 23 -16.26 -15.17 -6.39
CA PRO A 23 -17.16 -16.12 -7.06
C PRO A 23 -18.08 -16.85 -6.08
N SER A 24 -17.92 -16.63 -4.77
CA SER A 24 -18.75 -17.26 -3.75
C SER A 24 -20.19 -16.72 -3.82
N VAL A 25 -21.14 -17.61 -3.89
CA VAL A 25 -22.59 -17.28 -3.87
C VAL A 25 -23.04 -16.86 -2.46
N ARG A 26 -22.22 -17.14 -1.43
CA ARG A 26 -22.49 -16.76 -0.04
C ARG A 26 -21.81 -15.44 0.28
N GLY A 27 -22.61 -14.46 0.72
CA GLY A 27 -22.13 -13.13 1.10
C GLY A 27 -22.45 -12.05 0.06
N ASP A 28 -21.88 -10.87 0.29
CA ASP A 28 -22.11 -9.67 -0.52
C ASP A 28 -21.24 -9.59 -1.78
N GLY A 29 -20.45 -10.62 -2.06
CA GLY A 29 -19.51 -10.69 -3.19
C GLY A 29 -18.12 -10.12 -2.90
N MET A 30 -17.82 -9.76 -1.65
CA MET A 30 -16.50 -9.37 -1.22
C MET A 30 -15.65 -10.59 -0.83
N TYR A 31 -14.33 -10.53 -1.07
CA TYR A 31 -13.41 -11.52 -0.51
C TYR A 31 -13.25 -11.30 1.00
N SER A 32 -13.40 -12.35 1.80
CA SER A 32 -13.16 -12.27 3.23
C SER A 32 -11.65 -12.28 3.57
N MET A 33 -11.29 -11.71 4.72
CA MET A 33 -9.90 -11.73 5.20
C MET A 33 -9.43 -13.16 5.49
N GLU A 34 -10.34 -14.06 5.91
CA GLU A 34 -10.05 -15.48 6.11
C GLU A 34 -9.61 -16.17 4.80
N TRP A 35 -10.05 -15.68 3.65
CA TRP A 35 -9.61 -16.18 2.36
C TRP A 35 -8.35 -15.47 1.86
N ILE A 36 -8.29 -14.14 1.98
CA ILE A 36 -7.19 -13.32 1.43
C ILE A 36 -5.85 -13.66 2.10
N ILE A 37 -5.81 -13.73 3.43
CA ILE A 37 -4.55 -13.93 4.17
C ILE A 37 -3.90 -15.30 3.87
N PRO A 38 -4.62 -16.45 3.94
CA PRO A 38 -4.04 -17.73 3.58
C PRO A 38 -3.62 -17.80 2.10
N THR A 39 -4.40 -17.20 1.21
CA THR A 39 -4.09 -17.15 -0.22
C THR A 39 -2.82 -16.36 -0.47
N PHE A 40 -2.64 -15.22 0.16
CA PHE A 40 -1.41 -14.44 0.09
C PHE A 40 -0.19 -15.24 0.58
N ARG A 41 -0.31 -15.93 1.71
CA ARG A 41 0.75 -16.81 2.23
C ARG A 41 1.12 -17.92 1.25
N LYS A 42 0.13 -18.53 0.61
CA LYS A 42 0.36 -19.54 -0.42
C LYS A 42 1.13 -18.97 -1.61
N PHE A 43 0.81 -17.76 -2.06
CA PHE A 43 1.55 -17.10 -3.13
C PHE A 43 2.99 -16.80 -2.74
N LEU A 44 3.24 -16.33 -1.51
CA LEU A 44 4.60 -16.12 -1.02
C LEU A 44 5.42 -17.42 -1.04
N GLN A 45 4.84 -18.52 -0.57
CA GLN A 45 5.48 -19.84 -0.60
C GLN A 45 5.79 -20.28 -2.04
N THR A 46 4.83 -20.15 -2.96
CA THR A 46 5.01 -20.51 -4.38
C THR A 46 6.09 -19.65 -5.04
N ALA A 47 6.21 -18.38 -4.64
CA ALA A 47 7.24 -17.46 -5.13
C ALA A 47 8.61 -17.67 -4.45
N GLY A 48 8.74 -18.60 -3.51
CA GLY A 48 9.98 -18.81 -2.75
C GLY A 48 10.32 -17.69 -1.77
N ILE A 49 9.35 -16.88 -1.40
CA ILE A 49 9.52 -15.76 -0.47
C ILE A 49 9.23 -16.25 0.95
N SER A 50 10.29 -16.51 1.71
CA SER A 50 10.18 -17.08 3.06
C SER A 50 10.21 -16.04 4.19
N GLY A 51 10.46 -14.76 3.88
CA GLY A 51 10.68 -13.71 4.87
C GLY A 51 12.15 -13.60 5.31
N TYR A 52 12.43 -12.72 6.25
CA TYR A 52 13.76 -12.49 6.79
C TYR A 52 13.77 -12.84 8.29
N GLY A 53 14.47 -13.90 8.68
CA GLY A 53 14.43 -14.42 10.04
C GLY A 53 13.02 -14.86 10.44
N GLU A 54 12.54 -14.35 11.57
CA GLU A 54 11.18 -14.61 12.09
C GLU A 54 10.11 -13.70 11.45
N ILE A 55 10.54 -12.63 10.76
CA ILE A 55 9.65 -11.65 10.15
C ILE A 55 9.12 -12.19 8.83
N ARG A 56 7.81 -12.39 8.75
CA ARG A 56 7.13 -12.83 7.54
C ARG A 56 6.41 -11.66 6.88
N PRO A 57 6.52 -11.51 5.53
CA PRO A 57 5.78 -10.49 4.82
C PRO A 57 4.27 -10.62 5.06
N ARG A 58 3.63 -9.49 5.35
CA ARG A 58 2.18 -9.39 5.54
C ARG A 58 1.56 -8.72 4.31
N LEU A 59 0.30 -8.98 4.08
CA LEU A 59 -0.43 -8.33 2.99
C LEU A 59 -0.37 -6.79 3.09
N TYR A 60 -0.42 -6.26 4.31
CA TYR A 60 -0.35 -4.83 4.56
C TYR A 60 1.00 -4.21 4.22
N ASP A 61 2.08 -4.98 4.25
CA ASP A 61 3.42 -4.51 3.87
C ASP A 61 3.51 -4.09 2.40
N LEU A 62 2.63 -4.64 1.53
CA LEU A 62 2.50 -4.19 0.14
C LEU A 62 2.04 -2.73 0.05
N ARG A 63 1.17 -2.30 0.97
CA ARG A 63 0.70 -0.92 1.06
C ARG A 63 1.84 0.01 1.48
N HIS A 64 2.63 -0.38 2.48
CA HIS A 64 3.81 0.39 2.90
C HIS A 64 4.84 0.50 1.76
N THR A 65 5.14 -0.62 1.11
CA THR A 65 6.07 -0.65 -0.02
C THR A 65 5.61 0.26 -1.17
N PHE A 66 4.31 0.23 -1.49
CA PHE A 66 3.75 1.13 -2.51
C PHE A 66 3.94 2.60 -2.13
N ALA A 67 3.58 2.98 -0.89
CA ALA A 67 3.64 4.36 -0.43
C ALA A 67 5.08 4.89 -0.42
N THR A 68 6.02 4.16 0.18
CA THR A 68 7.44 4.54 0.25
C THR A 68 8.07 4.62 -1.14
N HIS A 69 7.82 3.62 -1.99
CA HIS A 69 8.36 3.62 -3.34
C HIS A 69 7.82 4.79 -4.18
N ARG A 70 6.53 5.11 -4.02
CA ARG A 70 5.92 6.22 -4.74
C ARG A 70 6.48 7.57 -4.31
N LEU A 71 6.63 7.79 -3.01
CA LEU A 71 7.26 8.99 -2.47
C LEU A 71 8.70 9.12 -2.93
N TYR A 72 9.48 8.03 -2.86
CA TYR A 72 10.85 8.00 -3.37
C TYR A 72 10.95 8.46 -4.83
N GLN A 73 10.09 7.94 -5.70
CA GLN A 73 10.07 8.34 -7.10
C GLN A 73 9.78 9.83 -7.25
N TRP A 74 8.81 10.37 -6.51
CA TRP A 74 8.47 11.79 -6.57
C TRP A 74 9.60 12.69 -6.07
N VAL A 75 10.31 12.28 -5.03
CA VAL A 75 11.51 12.99 -4.56
C VAL A 75 12.57 13.02 -5.65
N LYS A 76 12.83 11.88 -6.29
CA LYS A 76 13.79 11.81 -7.41
C LYS A 76 13.38 12.66 -8.62
N GLU A 77 12.10 12.78 -8.86
CA GLU A 77 11.54 13.62 -9.92
C GLU A 77 11.52 15.12 -9.55
N GLY A 78 11.95 15.49 -8.34
CA GLY A 78 11.98 16.88 -7.86
C GLY A 78 10.59 17.49 -7.67
N LYS A 79 9.55 16.64 -7.39
CA LYS A 79 8.19 17.12 -7.16
C LYS A 79 8.04 17.74 -5.78
N ASP A 80 7.07 18.65 -5.66
CA ASP A 80 6.67 19.17 -4.35
C ASP A 80 6.10 18.04 -3.47
N ILE A 81 6.85 17.71 -2.43
CA ILE A 81 6.50 16.61 -1.53
C ILE A 81 5.22 16.87 -0.75
N ASN A 82 4.95 18.13 -0.35
CA ASN A 82 3.73 18.46 0.39
C ASN A 82 2.47 18.22 -0.45
N ALA A 83 2.50 18.63 -1.72
CA ALA A 83 1.42 18.35 -2.66
C ALA A 83 1.28 16.84 -2.92
N CYS A 84 2.41 16.13 -3.07
CA CYS A 84 2.43 14.69 -3.27
C CYS A 84 1.89 13.91 -2.07
N LEU A 85 2.17 14.36 -0.84
CA LEU A 85 1.65 13.75 0.39
C LEU A 85 0.14 13.87 0.48
N ALA A 86 -0.42 15.06 0.20
CA ALA A 86 -1.86 15.26 0.21
C ALA A 86 -2.55 14.32 -0.80
N TYR A 87 -2.00 14.23 -2.00
CA TYR A 87 -2.49 13.30 -3.01
C TYR A 87 -2.39 11.82 -2.58
N LEU A 88 -1.24 11.42 -1.99
CA LEU A 88 -1.04 10.06 -1.51
C LEU A 88 -1.99 9.74 -0.35
N SER A 89 -2.22 10.68 0.56
CA SER A 89 -3.14 10.54 1.68
C SER A 89 -4.56 10.22 1.20
N GLU A 90 -5.05 10.98 0.24
CA GLU A 90 -6.36 10.75 -0.37
C GLU A 90 -6.41 9.40 -1.09
N TYR A 91 -5.40 9.08 -1.91
CA TYR A 91 -5.31 7.80 -2.62
C TYR A 91 -5.28 6.61 -1.67
N MET A 92 -4.59 6.73 -0.54
CA MET A 92 -4.50 5.70 0.48
C MET A 92 -5.76 5.61 1.35
N GLY A 93 -6.66 6.60 1.30
CA GLY A 93 -7.85 6.68 2.14
C GLY A 93 -7.52 6.95 3.61
N HIS A 94 -6.45 7.69 3.87
CA HIS A 94 -6.12 8.11 5.23
C HIS A 94 -7.04 9.24 5.68
N SER A 95 -7.52 9.17 6.92
CA SER A 95 -8.35 10.22 7.52
C SER A 95 -7.57 11.47 7.93
N ASN A 96 -6.26 11.36 8.07
CA ASN A 96 -5.35 12.46 8.38
C ASN A 96 -4.06 12.36 7.57
N LEU A 97 -3.38 13.50 7.39
CA LEU A 97 -2.13 13.58 6.63
C LEU A 97 -0.95 12.97 7.38
N GLU A 98 -0.98 12.97 8.71
CA GLU A 98 0.08 12.44 9.58
C GLU A 98 0.37 10.97 9.29
N SER A 99 -0.68 10.16 9.09
CA SER A 99 -0.55 8.75 8.71
C SER A 99 0.22 8.55 7.39
N THR A 100 0.23 9.56 6.53
CA THR A 100 0.99 9.52 5.27
C THR A 100 2.38 10.11 5.44
N ALA A 101 2.53 11.15 6.27
CA ALA A 101 3.83 11.76 6.58
C ALA A 101 4.81 10.76 7.22
N TYR A 102 4.31 9.77 7.95
CA TYR A 102 5.11 8.65 8.47
C TYR A 102 6.00 7.99 7.41
N TYR A 103 5.52 7.87 6.17
CA TYR A 103 6.29 7.25 5.08
C TYR A 103 7.52 8.07 4.66
N ILE A 104 7.53 9.38 4.92
CA ILE A 104 8.69 10.23 4.64
C ILE A 104 9.87 9.84 5.52
N HIS A 105 9.61 9.56 6.80
CA HIS A 105 10.66 9.16 7.75
C HIS A 105 11.29 7.81 7.39
N LEU A 106 10.59 6.98 6.63
CA LEU A 106 11.11 5.70 6.16
C LEU A 106 12.00 5.82 4.92
N LEU A 107 11.92 6.93 4.17
CA LEU A 107 12.67 7.08 2.93
C LEU A 107 14.19 7.03 3.13
N PRO A 108 14.81 7.78 4.07
CA PRO A 108 16.26 7.75 4.25
C PRO A 108 16.77 6.38 4.71
N THR A 109 15.96 5.61 5.44
CA THR A 109 16.33 4.28 5.92
C THR A 109 16.23 3.20 4.86
N LEU A 110 15.31 3.36 3.89
CA LEU A 110 15.07 2.39 2.82
C LEU A 110 15.82 2.72 1.52
N TYR A 111 16.14 4.00 1.31
CA TYR A 111 16.73 4.50 0.07
C TYR A 111 17.94 5.39 0.40
N THR A 112 19.09 4.75 0.55
CA THR A 112 20.36 5.40 0.96
C THR A 112 20.94 6.38 -0.07
N ASP A 113 20.40 6.40 -1.28
CA ASP A 113 20.79 7.30 -2.35
C ASP A 113 20.01 8.63 -2.33
N LEU A 114 19.10 8.81 -1.37
CA LEU A 114 18.41 10.09 -1.19
C LEU A 114 19.27 11.06 -0.37
N PRO A 115 19.40 12.33 -0.81
CA PRO A 115 19.91 13.40 0.05
C PRO A 115 18.99 13.52 1.28
N GLU A 116 19.56 13.93 2.42
CA GLU A 116 18.78 14.18 3.63
C GLU A 116 17.57 15.07 3.31
N LEU A 117 16.38 14.54 3.49
CA LEU A 117 15.13 15.26 3.35
C LEU A 117 14.98 16.14 4.59
N HIS A 118 15.39 17.40 4.48
CA HIS A 118 15.04 18.40 5.49
C HIS A 118 13.56 18.75 5.31
N LEU A 119 12.74 18.09 6.08
CA LEU A 119 11.35 18.51 6.27
C LEU A 119 11.37 19.71 7.22
N ASP A 120 10.66 20.78 6.84
CA ASP A 120 10.44 21.90 7.76
C ASP A 120 9.96 21.35 9.09
N SER A 121 10.56 21.83 10.18
CA SER A 121 10.33 21.39 11.57
C SER A 121 8.89 21.57 12.08
N SER A 122 7.96 21.96 11.22
CA SER A 122 6.51 22.00 11.51
C SER A 122 5.83 20.62 11.53
N PHE A 123 6.56 19.54 11.16
CA PHE A 123 6.09 18.16 11.23
C PHE A 123 6.85 17.36 12.30
N GLU A 124 6.92 17.88 13.52
CA GLU A 124 7.29 17.04 14.66
C GLU A 124 6.12 16.09 14.97
N MET A 125 6.22 14.87 14.48
CA MET A 125 5.31 13.81 14.87
C MET A 125 5.71 13.29 16.25
N GLU A 126 4.79 13.44 17.20
CA GLU A 126 4.81 12.60 18.40
C GLU A 126 4.71 11.13 17.97
N ALA A 127 5.74 10.36 18.30
CA ALA A 127 5.87 8.94 17.95
C ALA A 127 5.07 8.05 18.93
N ASP A 128 3.83 8.43 19.21
CA ASP A 128 2.89 7.60 19.97
C ASP A 128 1.71 7.29 19.05
N LEU A 129 1.65 6.05 18.57
CA LEU A 129 0.41 5.31 18.27
C LEU A 129 0.66 4.18 17.26
N CYS A 130 1.17 3.08 17.75
CA CYS A 130 0.87 1.76 17.18
C CYS A 130 0.92 0.72 18.31
N ASP A 131 -0.14 0.68 19.11
CA ASP A 131 -0.58 -0.55 19.78
C ASP A 131 -1.66 -1.24 18.94
#